data_6f9f4b6d218ee290e3d755e1541ee3f0
#
_entry.id   6f9f4b6d218ee290e3d755e1541ee3f0
#
_cell.length_a   1.000
_cell.length_b   1.000
_cell.length_c   1.000
_cell.angle_alpha   90.00
_cell.angle_beta   90.00
_cell.angle_gamma   90.00
#
_symmetry.space_group_name_H-M   'P 1'
#
loop_
_entity.id
_entity.type
_entity.pdbx_description
1 polymer ?
#
loop_
_entity_poly.entity_id
_entity_poly.type
_entity_poly.pdbx_seq_one_letter_code
_entity_poly.pdbx_strand_id
1 'polypeptide(L)'
;VELDDNKIEKLMQASVNMRDKIDELEKQISDIKVQRDKVDMALNEACRTLNVTSLKTKIGTLSRTLKTRYWSSDWPQMYDFILENRLPEFFEKRLVQSAIKEYLEQNPDKAPPGLQATSEYTVRITKSKDNKEEV
;
A
#
# COMPACT_ATOMS: atom_id res chain seq x y z
N VAL A 1 -9.42 -34.40 12.98
CA VAL A 1 -8.78 -34.48 11.66
C VAL A 1 -7.28 -34.57 11.86
N GLU A 2 -6.73 -35.74 11.61
CA GLU A 2 -5.27 -35.91 11.64
C GLU A 2 -4.65 -35.23 10.41
N LEU A 3 -3.84 -34.20 10.65
CA LEU A 3 -3.01 -33.58 9.65
C LEU A 3 -1.64 -34.27 9.65
N ASP A 4 -1.36 -35.06 8.64
CA ASP A 4 -0.05 -35.66 8.44
C ASP A 4 0.86 -34.73 7.63
N ASP A 5 2.14 -35.03 7.58
CA ASP A 5 3.13 -34.21 6.85
C ASP A 5 2.78 -34.05 5.38
N ASN A 6 2.19 -35.06 4.77
CA ASN A 6 1.79 -35.03 3.36
C ASN A 6 0.65 -34.03 3.12
N LYS A 7 -0.33 -33.97 4.01
CA LYS A 7 -1.42 -33.01 3.93
C LYS A 7 -0.93 -31.57 4.15
N ILE A 8 -0.03 -31.40 5.11
CA ILE A 8 0.60 -30.11 5.40
C ILE A 8 1.39 -29.65 4.15
N GLU A 9 2.17 -30.52 3.56
CA GLU A 9 2.95 -30.21 2.36
C GLU A 9 2.06 -29.81 1.18
N LYS A 10 0.93 -30.49 0.97
CA LYS A 10 -0.04 -30.13 -0.07
C LYS A 10 -0.65 -28.76 0.17
N LEU A 11 -0.99 -28.43 1.42
CA LEU A 11 -1.52 -27.09 1.78
C LEU A 11 -0.47 -26.02 1.55
N MET A 12 0.77 -26.29 1.91
CA MET A 12 1.89 -25.38 1.66
C MET A 12 2.07 -25.15 0.17
N GLN A 13 2.04 -26.21 -0.63
CA GLN A 13 2.18 -26.09 -2.07
C GLN A 13 1.04 -25.27 -2.68
N ALA A 14 -0.18 -25.50 -2.24
CA ALA A 14 -1.34 -24.72 -2.69
C ALA A 14 -1.18 -23.23 -2.35
N SER A 15 -0.73 -22.91 -1.15
CA SER A 15 -0.49 -21.54 -0.72
C SER A 15 0.61 -20.88 -1.56
N VAL A 16 1.71 -21.59 -1.81
CA VAL A 16 2.81 -21.10 -2.64
C VAL A 16 2.35 -20.85 -4.08
N ASN A 17 1.58 -21.79 -4.65
CA ASN A 17 1.05 -21.62 -6.01
C ASN A 17 0.15 -20.41 -6.13
N MET A 18 -0.72 -20.17 -5.14
CA MET A 18 -1.58 -18.98 -5.13
C MET A 18 -0.77 -17.69 -4.98
N ARG A 19 0.26 -17.69 -4.14
CA ARG A 19 1.17 -16.55 -3.99
C ARG A 19 1.87 -16.22 -5.31
N ASP A 20 2.40 -17.24 -6.00
CA ASP A 20 3.09 -17.04 -7.27
C ASP A 20 2.13 -16.51 -8.34
N LYS A 21 0.88 -16.99 -8.32
CA LYS A 21 -0.16 -16.48 -9.24
C LYS A 21 -0.53 -15.03 -8.94
N ILE A 22 -0.62 -14.67 -7.67
CA ILE A 22 -0.88 -13.29 -7.25
C ILE A 22 0.25 -12.38 -7.73
N ASP A 23 1.50 -12.78 -7.54
CA ASP A 23 2.67 -12.01 -7.97
C ASP A 23 2.66 -11.80 -9.49
N GLU A 24 2.34 -12.85 -10.26
CA GLU A 24 2.22 -12.75 -11.72
C GLU A 24 1.13 -11.77 -12.14
N LEU A 25 -0.04 -11.86 -11.50
CA LEU A 25 -1.17 -10.96 -11.79
C LEU A 25 -0.83 -9.51 -11.41
N GLU A 26 -0.16 -9.29 -10.28
CA GLU A 26 0.27 -7.96 -9.87
C GLU A 26 1.25 -7.34 -10.87
N LYS A 27 2.16 -8.17 -11.42
CA LYS A 27 3.07 -7.73 -12.48
C LYS A 27 2.31 -7.32 -13.74
N GLN A 28 1.32 -8.13 -14.16
CA GLN A 28 0.48 -7.80 -15.31
C GLN A 28 -0.29 -6.51 -15.08
N ILE A 29 -0.84 -6.32 -13.87
CA ILE A 29 -1.55 -5.10 -13.49
C ILE A 29 -0.61 -3.90 -13.56
N SER A 30 0.61 -4.03 -13.05
CA SER A 30 1.61 -2.96 -13.08
C SER A 30 1.93 -2.55 -14.53
N ASP A 31 2.12 -3.51 -15.42
CA ASP A 31 2.42 -3.24 -16.83
C ASP A 31 1.24 -2.52 -17.51
N ILE A 32 0.02 -2.94 -17.23
CA ILE A 32 -1.19 -2.30 -17.76
C ILE A 32 -1.34 -0.87 -17.23
N LYS A 33 -1.04 -0.65 -15.95
CA LYS A 33 -1.08 0.70 -15.35
C LYS A 33 -0.12 1.66 -16.05
N VAL A 34 1.09 1.19 -16.39
CA VAL A 34 2.06 2.01 -17.13
C VAL A 34 1.51 2.39 -18.49
N GLN A 35 0.90 1.44 -19.21
CA GLN A 35 0.29 1.72 -20.51
C GLN A 35 -0.89 2.68 -20.38
N ARG A 36 -1.74 2.50 -19.38
CA ARG A 36 -2.88 3.38 -19.11
C ARG A 36 -2.43 4.80 -18.80
N ASP A 37 -1.37 4.96 -18.01
CA ASP A 37 -0.82 6.28 -17.70
C ASP A 37 -0.39 7.02 -18.96
N LYS A 38 0.22 6.32 -19.91
CA LYS A 38 0.61 6.92 -21.21
C LYS A 38 -0.61 7.40 -22.00
N VAL A 39 -1.68 6.60 -22.02
CA VAL A 39 -2.92 6.98 -22.69
C VAL A 39 -3.56 8.18 -21.98
N ASP A 40 -3.60 8.17 -20.65
CA ASP A 40 -4.17 9.26 -19.87
C ASP A 40 -3.38 10.56 -20.05
N MET A 41 -2.06 10.48 -20.17
CA MET A 41 -1.22 11.64 -20.51
C MET A 41 -1.56 12.21 -21.88
N ALA A 42 -1.76 11.35 -22.87
CA ALA A 42 -2.16 11.77 -24.22
C ALA A 42 -3.54 12.44 -24.20
N LEU A 43 -4.48 11.91 -23.42
CA LEU A 43 -5.82 12.50 -23.27
C LEU A 43 -5.75 13.86 -22.57
N ASN A 44 -4.92 13.99 -21.54
CA ASN A 44 -4.69 15.26 -20.85
C ASN A 44 -4.13 16.31 -21.84
N GLU A 45 -3.15 15.93 -22.64
CA GLU A 45 -2.56 16.81 -23.66
C GLU A 45 -3.57 17.21 -24.73
N ALA A 46 -4.43 16.27 -25.14
CA ALA A 46 -5.51 16.57 -26.10
C ALA A 46 -6.49 17.61 -25.52
N CYS A 47 -6.87 17.49 -24.26
CA CYS A 47 -7.73 18.47 -23.60
C CYS A 47 -7.04 19.85 -23.53
N ARG A 48 -5.75 19.86 -23.24
CA ARG A 48 -4.96 21.11 -23.22
C ARG A 48 -4.93 21.77 -24.58
N THR A 49 -4.66 21.00 -25.62
CA THR A 49 -4.58 21.51 -27.00
C THR A 49 -5.93 22.06 -27.47
N LEU A 50 -7.02 21.36 -27.15
CA LEU A 50 -8.38 21.79 -27.48
C LEU A 50 -8.91 22.88 -26.56
N ASN A 51 -8.18 23.20 -25.50
CA ASN A 51 -8.58 24.18 -24.49
C ASN A 51 -9.95 23.87 -23.88
N VAL A 52 -10.19 22.59 -23.57
CA VAL A 52 -11.43 22.13 -22.93
C VAL A 52 -11.13 21.46 -21.61
N THR A 53 -12.06 21.59 -20.64
CA THR A 53 -11.98 20.92 -19.35
C THR A 53 -12.86 19.67 -19.33
N SER A 54 -13.79 19.55 -20.28
CA SER A 54 -14.70 18.43 -20.40
C SER A 54 -15.01 18.16 -21.86
N LEU A 55 -15.05 16.88 -22.22
CA LEU A 55 -15.39 16.44 -23.56
C LEU A 55 -16.28 15.22 -23.49
N LYS A 56 -17.45 15.30 -24.10
CA LYS A 56 -18.43 14.22 -24.11
C LYS A 56 -18.32 13.39 -25.37
N THR A 57 -18.18 12.08 -25.20
CA THR A 57 -18.11 11.14 -26.33
C THR A 57 -19.12 10.02 -26.14
N LYS A 58 -19.22 9.10 -27.11
CA LYS A 58 -20.07 7.90 -26.99
C LYS A 58 -19.62 6.97 -25.87
N ILE A 59 -18.33 7.01 -25.49
CA ILE A 59 -17.77 6.14 -24.44
C ILE A 59 -18.04 6.72 -23.06
N GLY A 60 -18.11 8.04 -22.94
CA GLY A 60 -18.32 8.73 -21.67
C GLY A 60 -17.84 10.16 -21.74
N THR A 61 -17.67 10.76 -20.58
CA THR A 61 -17.23 12.14 -20.47
C THR A 61 -15.77 12.15 -20.00
N LEU A 62 -14.90 12.76 -20.78
CA LEU A 62 -13.52 13.02 -20.40
C LEU A 62 -13.47 14.34 -19.64
N SER A 63 -12.95 14.34 -18.44
CA SER A 63 -12.81 15.55 -17.62
C SER A 63 -11.36 15.77 -17.24
N ARG A 64 -10.88 17.01 -17.43
CA ARG A 64 -9.55 17.43 -17.01
C ARG A 64 -9.70 18.24 -15.72
N THR A 65 -9.18 17.72 -14.61
CA THR A 65 -9.27 18.37 -13.30
C THR A 65 -7.87 18.64 -12.77
N LEU A 66 -7.74 19.72 -12.02
CA LEU A 66 -6.51 20.04 -11.32
C LEU A 66 -6.46 19.25 -10.02
N LYS A 67 -5.41 18.45 -9.86
CA LYS A 67 -5.19 17.65 -8.66
C LYS A 67 -3.93 18.14 -7.96
N THR A 68 -4.08 18.65 -6.75
CA THR A 68 -2.96 19.17 -5.96
C THR A 68 -2.55 18.15 -4.91
N ARG A 69 -1.24 17.93 -4.78
CA ARG A 69 -0.66 17.06 -3.77
C ARG A 69 0.25 17.87 -2.87
N TYR A 70 0.12 17.67 -1.56
CA TYR A 70 0.93 18.34 -0.57
C TYR A 70 1.91 17.35 0.07
N TRP A 71 3.16 17.79 0.23
CA TRP A 71 4.17 17.00 0.93
C TRP A 71 5.15 17.94 1.63
N SER A 72 5.97 17.41 2.55
CA SER A 72 6.98 18.18 3.23
C SER A 72 8.38 17.89 2.66
N SER A 73 9.15 18.94 2.40
CA SER A 73 10.57 18.84 2.07
C SER A 73 11.46 19.00 3.30
N ASP A 74 10.89 19.41 4.45
CA ASP A 74 11.61 19.61 5.69
C ASP A 74 10.71 19.17 6.85
N TRP A 75 10.86 17.92 7.27
CA TRP A 75 10.04 17.34 8.32
C TRP A 75 10.27 17.97 9.68
N PRO A 76 11.51 18.32 10.11
CA PRO A 76 11.69 19.02 11.38
C PRO A 76 10.89 20.34 11.47
N GLN A 77 10.93 21.14 10.43
CA GLN A 77 10.14 22.38 10.38
C GLN A 77 8.64 22.11 10.40
N MET A 78 8.20 21.09 9.67
CA MET A 78 6.79 20.70 9.63
C MET A 78 6.31 20.24 11.01
N TYR A 79 7.09 19.43 11.72
CA TYR A 79 6.76 18.99 13.06
C TYR A 79 6.65 20.17 14.03
N ASP A 80 7.61 21.09 13.99
CA ASP A 80 7.58 22.29 14.84
C ASP A 80 6.31 23.10 14.60
N PHE A 81 5.96 23.32 13.35
CA PHE A 81 4.74 24.03 12.97
C PHE A 81 3.49 23.34 13.50
N ILE A 82 3.38 22.03 13.31
CA ILE A 82 2.23 21.23 13.75
C ILE A 82 2.10 21.27 15.29
N LEU A 83 3.20 21.12 16.00
CA LEU A 83 3.22 21.15 17.46
C LEU A 83 2.87 22.53 18.01
N GLU A 84 3.45 23.59 17.47
CA GLU A 84 3.19 24.97 17.90
C GLU A 84 1.74 25.37 17.67
N ASN A 85 1.14 24.95 16.55
CA ASN A 85 -0.22 25.31 16.18
C ASN A 85 -1.27 24.27 16.58
N ARG A 86 -0.85 23.17 17.18
CA ARG A 86 -1.71 22.07 17.64
C ARG A 86 -2.60 21.54 16.51
N LEU A 87 -1.97 21.11 15.40
CA LEU A 87 -2.64 20.64 14.19
C LEU A 87 -2.37 19.16 13.91
N PRO A 88 -2.69 18.22 14.84
CA PRO A 88 -2.45 16.80 14.61
C PRO A 88 -3.24 16.25 13.42
N GLU A 89 -4.31 16.92 12.99
CA GLU A 89 -5.12 16.58 11.83
C GLU A 89 -4.37 16.69 10.50
N PHE A 90 -3.15 17.27 10.50
CA PHE A 90 -2.30 17.26 9.31
C PHE A 90 -1.67 15.89 9.07
N PHE A 91 -1.69 15.03 10.07
CA PHE A 91 -1.25 13.64 9.94
C PHE A 91 -2.42 12.71 9.69
N GLU A 92 -2.15 11.61 8.99
CA GLU A 92 -3.12 10.52 8.90
C GLU A 92 -3.24 9.81 10.26
N LYS A 93 -4.43 9.29 10.57
CA LYS A 93 -4.67 8.55 11.80
C LYS A 93 -4.11 7.13 11.71
N ARG A 94 -2.79 7.05 11.63
CA ARG A 94 -2.07 5.79 11.55
C ARG A 94 -0.89 5.81 12.52
N LEU A 95 -0.83 4.77 13.37
CA LEU A 95 0.27 4.62 14.33
C LEU A 95 1.40 3.81 13.71
N VAL A 96 2.64 4.23 13.98
CA VAL A 96 3.83 3.46 13.61
C VAL A 96 3.96 2.31 14.61
N GLN A 97 3.75 1.08 14.14
CA GLN A 97 3.68 -0.11 15.00
C GLN A 97 4.99 -0.34 15.77
N SER A 98 6.13 -0.20 15.10
CA SER A 98 7.43 -0.38 15.74
C SER A 98 7.71 0.66 16.83
N ALA A 99 7.31 1.92 16.62
CA ALA A 99 7.48 2.98 17.61
C ALA A 99 6.59 2.76 18.83
N ILE A 100 5.34 2.32 18.62
CA ILE A 100 4.43 1.98 19.72
C ILE A 100 4.97 0.80 20.53
N LYS A 101 5.45 -0.24 19.85
CA LYS A 101 6.03 -1.42 20.50
C LYS A 101 7.22 -1.03 21.37
N GLU A 102 8.15 -0.24 20.84
CA GLU A 102 9.32 0.22 21.58
C GLU A 102 8.94 1.07 22.78
N TYR A 103 8.01 1.99 22.61
CA TYR A 103 7.51 2.81 23.72
C TYR A 103 6.93 1.96 24.85
N LEU A 104 6.10 0.97 24.52
CA LEU A 104 5.47 0.09 25.52
C LEU A 104 6.50 -0.82 26.24
N GLU A 105 7.56 -1.26 25.53
CA GLU A 105 8.65 -2.02 26.14
C GLU A 105 9.42 -1.19 27.18
N GLN A 106 9.61 0.10 26.88
CA GLN A 106 10.30 1.02 27.78
C GLN A 106 9.39 1.59 28.87
N ASN A 107 8.09 1.63 28.64
CA ASN A 107 7.12 2.20 29.55
C ASN A 107 5.91 1.27 29.72
N PRO A 108 6.09 0.06 30.34
CA PRO A 108 5.02 -0.94 30.41
C PRO A 108 3.78 -0.49 31.19
N ASP A 109 3.93 0.48 32.10
CA ASP A 109 2.86 0.98 32.96
C ASP A 109 2.19 2.26 32.42
N LYS A 110 2.63 2.77 31.26
CA LYS A 110 2.19 4.04 30.71
C LYS A 110 1.62 3.91 29.31
N ALA A 111 0.67 2.99 29.12
CA ALA A 111 0.01 2.85 27.83
C ALA A 111 -0.80 4.13 27.50
N PRO A 112 -0.70 4.65 26.26
CA PRO A 112 -1.50 5.83 25.88
C PRO A 112 -2.99 5.53 25.98
N PRO A 113 -3.78 6.49 26.47
CA PRO A 113 -5.24 6.33 26.47
C PRO A 113 -5.78 6.13 25.06
N GLY A 114 -6.71 5.20 24.90
CA GLY A 114 -7.29 4.88 23.60
C GLY A 114 -6.51 3.88 22.78
N LEU A 115 -5.33 3.47 23.23
CA LEU A 115 -4.55 2.44 22.54
C LEU A 115 -5.20 1.07 22.75
N GLN A 116 -5.41 0.36 21.64
CA GLN A 116 -5.90 -1.02 21.64
C GLN A 116 -4.84 -1.91 21.00
N ALA A 117 -4.70 -3.12 21.50
CA ALA A 117 -3.74 -4.09 20.98
C ALA A 117 -4.43 -5.45 20.81
N THR A 118 -4.12 -6.12 19.73
CA THR A 118 -4.52 -7.51 19.49
C THR A 118 -3.32 -8.25 18.90
N SER A 119 -3.21 -9.51 19.24
CA SER A 119 -2.13 -10.36 18.76
C SER A 119 -2.69 -11.62 18.15
N GLU A 120 -2.13 -12.06 17.05
CA GLU A 120 -2.52 -13.30 16.39
C GLU A 120 -1.29 -14.04 15.89
N TYR A 121 -1.41 -15.36 15.83
CA TYR A 121 -0.36 -16.16 15.20
C TYR A 121 -0.58 -16.21 13.70
N THR A 122 0.48 -15.99 12.96
CA THR A 122 0.46 -16.07 11.48
C THR A 122 1.46 -17.10 11.02
N VAL A 123 1.26 -17.61 9.82
CA VAL A 123 2.18 -18.57 9.21
C VAL A 123 2.89 -17.93 8.01
N ARG A 124 4.13 -18.32 7.83
CA ARG A 124 4.95 -17.88 6.71
C ARG A 124 5.64 -19.08 6.08
N ILE A 125 5.57 -19.16 4.75
CA ILE A 125 6.23 -20.22 4.00
C ILE A 125 7.47 -19.61 3.34
N THR A 126 8.65 -20.15 3.67
CA THR A 126 9.90 -19.77 3.02
C THR A 126 10.28 -20.91 2.08
N LYS A 127 10.48 -20.58 0.81
CA LYS A 127 10.87 -21.57 -0.18
C LYS A 127 12.25 -22.16 0.16
N SER A 128 12.39 -23.47 0.01
CA SER A 128 13.69 -24.13 0.21
C SER A 128 14.69 -23.67 -0.85
N LYS A 129 15.99 -23.80 -0.57
CA LYS A 129 17.06 -23.41 -1.50
C LYS A 129 17.00 -24.19 -2.80
N ASP A 130 16.53 -25.44 -2.75
CA ASP A 130 16.42 -26.32 -3.92
C ASP A 130 15.38 -25.84 -4.92
N ASN A 131 14.32 -25.14 -4.44
CA ASN A 131 13.27 -24.57 -5.28
C ASN A 131 13.63 -23.19 -5.85
N LYS A 132 14.72 -22.57 -5.38
CA LYS A 132 15.19 -21.29 -5.91
C LYS A 132 15.98 -21.42 -7.21
N GLU A 133 16.49 -22.60 -7.51
CA GLU A 133 17.29 -22.88 -8.70
C GLU A 133 16.45 -23.27 -9.93
N GLU A 134 15.15 -23.50 -9.77
CA GLU A 134 14.24 -23.91 -10.86
C GLU A 134 13.51 -22.75 -11.55
N VAL A 135 13.98 -21.53 -11.35
CA VAL A 135 13.39 -20.35 -11.99
C VAL A 135 14.11 -20.02 -13.29
#